data_ec8ed846dbedff78323ea442ea979e52
#
_entry.id   ec8ed846dbedff78323ea442ea979e52
#
_cell.length_a   1.000
_cell.length_b   1.000
_cell.length_c   1.000
_cell.angle_alpha   90.00
_cell.angle_beta   90.00
_cell.angle_gamma   90.00
#
_symmetry.space_group_name_H-M   'P 1'
#
loop_
_entity.id
_entity.type
_entity.pdbx_description
1 polymer ?
#
loop_
_entity_poly.entity_id
_entity_poly.type
_entity_poly.pdbx_seq_one_letter_code
_entity_poly.pdbx_strand_id
1 'polypeptide(L)'
;MKYNISNMMSLDIYLDSLQDIEYKKIISETSSADQSVMPLKSWDIFSEDFNSSIENSKSLHDIKQIKLLAKKTEWRNEIDDIFENQDFEALIITDINQKILWVNNGFTEMTGYSKKYALHKTPSFLQGEATQGQTRNRIKKKLELLKPFTEVIVNYRKDNTPYKCEVKIIPL
;
A
#
# COMPACT_ATOMS: atom_id res chain seq x y z
N MET A 1 -21.14 35.93 -0.80
CA MET A 1 -20.16 34.92 -1.26
C MET A 1 -20.64 34.40 -2.60
N LYS A 2 -19.96 34.72 -3.73
CA LYS A 2 -20.31 34.12 -5.02
C LYS A 2 -19.68 32.75 -5.06
N TYR A 3 -20.48 31.69 -5.05
CA TYR A 3 -20.02 30.34 -5.24
C TYR A 3 -19.54 30.20 -6.69
N ASN A 4 -18.30 29.78 -6.90
CA ASN A 4 -17.76 29.50 -8.23
C ASN A 4 -18.28 28.11 -8.66
N ILE A 5 -19.30 28.10 -9.50
CA ILE A 5 -20.01 26.89 -9.94
C ILE A 5 -19.14 26.02 -10.88
N SER A 6 -18.10 26.60 -11.49
CA SER A 6 -17.20 25.88 -12.42
C SER A 6 -16.41 24.72 -11.79
N ASN A 7 -16.39 24.61 -10.45
CA ASN A 7 -15.69 23.55 -9.72
C ASN A 7 -16.64 22.49 -9.13
N MET A 8 -17.93 22.49 -9.50
CA MET A 8 -18.89 21.49 -9.00
C MET A 8 -18.92 20.25 -9.88
N MET A 9 -18.64 19.08 -9.31
CA MET A 9 -18.64 17.78 -10.00
C MET A 9 -20.03 17.32 -10.52
N SER A 10 -21.11 18.03 -10.19
CA SER A 10 -22.46 17.78 -10.67
C SER A 10 -22.96 18.88 -11.62
N LEU A 11 -22.05 19.69 -12.17
CA LEU A 11 -22.41 20.82 -13.00
C LEU A 11 -23.22 20.43 -14.23
N ASP A 12 -22.86 19.32 -14.87
CA ASP A 12 -23.54 18.82 -16.09
C ASP A 12 -25.00 18.47 -15.79
N ILE A 13 -25.25 17.76 -14.68
CA ILE A 13 -26.60 17.37 -14.25
C ILE A 13 -27.42 18.61 -13.88
N TYR A 14 -26.79 19.57 -13.21
CA TYR A 14 -27.45 20.82 -12.86
C TYR A 14 -27.77 21.66 -14.09
N LEU A 15 -26.84 21.81 -15.03
CA LEU A 15 -27.04 22.56 -16.26
C LEU A 15 -28.13 21.95 -17.16
N ASP A 16 -28.20 20.61 -17.22
CA ASP A 16 -29.23 19.89 -17.99
C ASP A 16 -30.65 20.03 -17.40
N SER A 17 -30.74 20.38 -16.11
CA SER A 17 -32.00 20.60 -15.43
C SER A 17 -32.57 22.02 -15.58
N LEU A 18 -31.82 22.96 -16.18
CA LEU A 18 -32.20 24.36 -16.30
C LEU A 18 -32.98 24.63 -17.57
N GLN A 19 -33.87 25.65 -17.50
CA GLN A 19 -34.53 26.16 -18.71
C GLN A 19 -33.56 27.00 -19.55
N ASP A 20 -33.77 27.07 -20.87
CA ASP A 20 -32.86 27.71 -21.84
C ASP A 20 -32.44 29.14 -21.47
N ILE A 21 -33.31 29.94 -20.81
CA ILE A 21 -33.01 31.30 -20.39
C ILE A 21 -32.05 31.34 -19.20
N GLU A 22 -32.23 30.45 -18.24
CA GLU A 22 -31.39 30.32 -17.06
C GLU A 22 -30.02 29.73 -17.44
N TYR A 23 -30.00 28.75 -18.32
CA TYR A 23 -28.77 28.15 -18.88
C TYR A 23 -27.89 29.25 -19.53
N LYS A 24 -28.47 30.08 -20.45
CA LYS A 24 -27.73 31.14 -21.14
C LYS A 24 -27.18 32.18 -20.17
N LYS A 25 -27.92 32.51 -19.12
CA LYS A 25 -27.50 33.48 -18.10
C LYS A 25 -26.30 32.94 -17.31
N ILE A 26 -26.33 31.69 -16.87
CA ILE A 26 -25.24 31.10 -16.10
C ILE A 26 -23.98 30.93 -16.95
N ILE A 27 -24.11 30.50 -18.20
CA ILE A 27 -22.98 30.39 -19.14
C ILE A 27 -22.33 31.78 -19.38
N SER A 28 -23.11 32.85 -19.55
CA SER A 28 -22.57 34.18 -19.75
C SER A 28 -21.85 34.76 -18.51
N GLU A 29 -22.25 34.36 -17.32
CA GLU A 29 -21.61 34.76 -16.05
C GLU A 29 -20.34 33.92 -15.76
N THR A 30 -20.26 32.68 -16.26
CA THR A 30 -19.11 31.79 -16.07
C THR A 30 -18.02 31.94 -17.12
N SER A 31 -18.35 32.43 -18.32
CA SER A 31 -17.38 32.57 -19.43
C SER A 31 -16.41 33.76 -19.28
N SER A 32 -16.58 34.62 -18.29
CA SER A 32 -15.71 35.79 -18.02
C SER A 32 -14.61 35.55 -16.97
N ALA A 33 -14.49 34.39 -16.38
CA ALA A 33 -13.42 34.07 -15.48
C ALA A 33 -12.27 33.39 -16.27
N ASP A 34 -11.05 33.90 -16.09
CA ASP A 34 -9.81 33.38 -16.64
C ASP A 34 -9.74 31.87 -16.41
N GLN A 35 -10.02 31.10 -17.47
CA GLN A 35 -10.11 29.65 -17.41
C GLN A 35 -8.71 29.06 -17.34
N SER A 36 -8.17 28.91 -16.16
CA SER A 36 -7.28 27.78 -15.92
C SER A 36 -8.17 26.52 -16.02
N VAL A 37 -8.23 25.95 -17.20
CA VAL A 37 -8.94 24.70 -17.46
C VAL A 37 -8.32 23.64 -16.56
N MET A 38 -8.87 23.42 -15.37
CA MET A 38 -8.64 22.17 -14.68
C MET A 38 -9.27 21.08 -15.54
N PRO A 39 -8.48 20.12 -16.10
CA PRO A 39 -9.07 19.02 -16.81
C PRO A 39 -10.07 18.34 -15.87
N LEU A 40 -11.31 18.20 -16.33
CA LEU A 40 -12.31 17.39 -15.65
C LEU A 40 -11.78 15.96 -15.61
N LYS A 41 -11.11 15.60 -14.54
CA LYS A 41 -10.77 14.20 -14.29
C LYS A 41 -12.09 13.48 -14.03
N SER A 42 -12.34 12.39 -14.74
CA SER A 42 -13.47 11.53 -14.42
C SER A 42 -13.36 11.08 -12.97
N TRP A 43 -14.49 10.80 -12.32
CA TRP A 43 -14.51 10.34 -10.92
C TRP A 43 -13.62 9.12 -10.71
N ASP A 44 -13.50 8.26 -11.72
CA ASP A 44 -12.66 7.05 -11.71
C ASP A 44 -11.17 7.43 -11.63
N ILE A 45 -10.70 8.35 -12.47
CA ILE A 45 -9.31 8.84 -12.45
C ILE A 45 -8.99 9.55 -11.13
N PHE A 46 -9.94 10.34 -10.60
CA PHE A 46 -9.76 11.00 -9.30
C PHE A 46 -9.65 9.99 -8.16
N SER A 47 -10.48 8.94 -8.17
CA SER A 47 -10.45 7.91 -7.14
C SER A 47 -9.18 7.07 -7.20
N GLU A 48 -8.65 6.78 -8.38
CA GLU A 48 -7.37 6.08 -8.57
C GLU A 48 -6.18 6.93 -8.06
N ASP A 49 -6.12 8.21 -8.44
CA ASP A 49 -5.09 9.13 -7.95
C ASP A 49 -5.15 9.32 -6.43
N PHE A 50 -6.36 9.35 -5.85
CA PHE A 50 -6.56 9.48 -4.42
C PHE A 50 -6.13 8.21 -3.68
N ASN A 51 -6.51 7.03 -4.18
CA ASN A 51 -6.10 5.75 -3.60
C ASN A 51 -4.58 5.56 -3.68
N SER A 52 -3.96 5.84 -4.82
CA SER A 52 -2.50 5.76 -4.96
C SER A 52 -1.77 6.74 -4.03
N SER A 53 -2.32 7.94 -3.80
CA SER A 53 -1.78 8.90 -2.84
C SER A 53 -1.86 8.39 -1.39
N ILE A 54 -2.94 7.69 -1.04
CA ILE A 54 -3.10 7.06 0.28
C ILE A 54 -2.09 5.92 0.45
N GLU A 55 -1.95 5.05 -0.54
CA GLU A 55 -1.02 3.93 -0.51
C GLU A 55 0.43 4.41 -0.40
N ASN A 56 0.82 5.41 -1.19
CA ASN A 56 2.13 6.05 -1.08
C ASN A 56 2.37 6.65 0.31
N SER A 57 1.35 7.28 0.91
CA SER A 57 1.46 7.84 2.25
C SER A 57 1.61 6.75 3.33
N LYS A 58 0.93 5.62 3.19
CA LYS A 58 1.08 4.45 4.07
C LYS A 58 2.49 3.88 3.97
N SER A 59 2.98 3.68 2.75
CA SER A 59 4.33 3.16 2.49
C SER A 59 5.42 4.06 3.07
N LEU A 60 5.31 5.38 2.90
CA LEU A 60 6.23 6.36 3.49
C LEU A 60 6.21 6.32 5.02
N HIS A 61 5.02 6.15 5.62
CA HIS A 61 4.90 6.00 7.06
C HIS A 61 5.62 4.73 7.57
N ASP A 62 5.42 3.61 6.90
CA ASP A 62 6.04 2.32 7.25
C ASP A 62 7.57 2.40 7.13
N ILE A 63 8.09 2.97 6.03
CA ILE A 63 9.52 3.20 5.84
C ILE A 63 10.11 4.07 6.96
N LYS A 64 9.39 5.13 7.37
CA LYS A 64 9.82 5.99 8.50
C LYS A 64 9.91 5.20 9.80
N GLN A 65 8.95 4.31 10.09
CA GLN A 65 9.00 3.45 11.27
C GLN A 65 10.18 2.49 11.23
N ILE A 66 10.46 1.89 10.07
CA ILE A 66 11.61 1.01 9.87
C ILE A 66 12.93 1.77 10.09
N LYS A 67 13.07 2.99 9.56
CA LYS A 67 14.26 3.83 9.79
C LYS A 67 14.48 4.15 11.26
N LEU A 68 13.40 4.36 12.03
CA LEU A 68 13.51 4.56 13.48
C LEU A 68 13.99 3.29 14.20
N LEU A 69 13.51 2.14 13.79
CA LEU A 69 13.96 0.84 14.30
C LEU A 69 15.42 0.59 13.94
N ALA A 70 15.80 0.82 12.68
CA ALA A 70 17.17 0.65 12.19
C ALA A 70 18.18 1.48 12.99
N LYS A 71 17.86 2.74 13.29
CA LYS A 71 18.69 3.60 14.14
C LYS A 71 18.84 3.06 15.56
N LYS A 72 17.78 2.46 16.10
CA LYS A 72 17.81 1.89 17.46
C LYS A 72 18.62 0.61 17.55
N THR A 73 18.70 -0.15 16.48
CA THR A 73 19.33 -1.48 16.40
C THR A 73 20.65 -1.48 15.64
N GLU A 74 21.14 -0.29 15.23
CA GLU A 74 22.43 -0.10 14.54
C GLU A 74 22.58 -0.97 13.28
N TRP A 75 21.53 -1.03 12.45
CA TRP A 75 21.60 -1.75 11.17
C TRP A 75 22.64 -1.10 10.25
N ARG A 76 23.34 -1.95 9.50
CA ARG A 76 24.41 -1.51 8.60
C ARG A 76 23.94 -1.14 7.21
N ASN A 77 22.74 -1.57 6.83
CA ASN A 77 22.21 -1.37 5.48
C ASN A 77 21.52 0.01 5.38
N GLU A 78 21.69 0.65 4.23
CA GLU A 78 20.92 1.85 3.91
C GLU A 78 19.47 1.47 3.57
N ILE A 79 18.55 1.92 4.42
CA ILE A 79 17.13 1.55 4.31
C ILE A 79 16.53 2.10 3.00
N ASP A 80 17.00 3.27 2.54
CA ASP A 80 16.50 3.89 1.33
C ASP A 80 16.76 3.02 0.09
N ASP A 81 17.93 2.43 -0.03
CA ASP A 81 18.28 1.53 -1.14
C ASP A 81 17.41 0.27 -1.19
N ILE A 82 16.98 -0.21 0.00
CA ILE A 82 16.14 -1.40 0.09
C ILE A 82 14.75 -1.15 -0.49
N PHE A 83 14.21 0.06 -0.29
CA PHE A 83 12.85 0.43 -0.69
C PHE A 83 12.78 1.24 -1.97
N GLU A 84 13.93 1.62 -2.56
CA GLU A 84 13.97 2.34 -3.81
C GLU A 84 13.36 1.50 -4.94
N ASN A 85 12.35 2.05 -5.60
CA ASN A 85 11.62 1.41 -6.70
C ASN A 85 11.01 0.03 -6.35
N GLN A 86 10.59 -0.18 -5.10
CA GLN A 86 9.98 -1.43 -4.66
C GLN A 86 8.60 -1.19 -4.06
N ASP A 87 7.61 -1.82 -4.68
CA ASP A 87 6.26 -1.92 -4.12
C ASP A 87 6.19 -3.08 -3.14
N PHE A 88 5.51 -2.86 -2.04
CA PHE A 88 5.25 -3.89 -1.03
C PHE A 88 3.87 -3.72 -0.41
N GLU A 89 3.17 -4.82 -0.21
CA GLU A 89 1.89 -4.84 0.52
C GLU A 89 2.13 -5.04 2.02
N ALA A 90 2.96 -6.02 2.36
CA ALA A 90 3.23 -6.38 3.74
C ALA A 90 4.74 -6.33 4.06
N LEU A 91 5.05 -5.79 5.24
CA LEU A 91 6.40 -5.75 5.79
C LEU A 91 6.45 -6.47 7.12
N ILE A 92 7.48 -7.30 7.29
CA ILE A 92 7.74 -8.07 8.50
C ILE A 92 9.21 -7.89 8.88
N ILE A 93 9.48 -7.54 10.12
CA ILE A 93 10.83 -7.52 10.69
C ILE A 93 10.94 -8.65 11.71
N THR A 94 11.97 -9.45 11.61
CA THR A 94 12.24 -10.56 12.52
C THR A 94 13.61 -10.42 13.18
N ASP A 95 13.78 -11.09 14.31
CA ASP A 95 15.11 -11.31 14.90
C ASP A 95 15.85 -12.46 14.19
N ILE A 96 17.08 -12.72 14.64
CA ILE A 96 17.91 -13.81 14.11
C ILE A 96 17.28 -15.21 14.30
N ASN A 97 16.39 -15.36 15.27
CA ASN A 97 15.63 -16.58 15.52
C ASN A 97 14.32 -16.63 14.71
N GLN A 98 14.15 -15.73 13.74
CA GLN A 98 12.95 -15.59 12.92
C GLN A 98 11.69 -15.23 13.73
N LYS A 99 11.81 -14.68 14.93
CA LYS A 99 10.65 -14.17 15.69
C LYS A 99 10.30 -12.76 15.23
N ILE A 100 9.05 -12.55 14.95
CA ILE A 100 8.52 -11.29 14.47
C ILE A 100 8.63 -10.22 15.56
N LEU A 101 9.35 -9.15 15.26
CA LEU A 101 9.52 -7.97 16.11
C LEU A 101 8.54 -6.86 15.73
N TRP A 102 8.22 -6.76 14.44
CA TRP A 102 7.33 -5.72 13.93
C TRP A 102 6.68 -6.14 12.62
N VAL A 103 5.45 -5.66 12.39
CA VAL A 103 4.72 -5.79 11.11
C VAL A 103 3.97 -4.49 10.82
N ASN A 104 3.78 -4.18 9.52
CA ASN A 104 2.99 -3.04 9.09
C ASN A 104 1.47 -3.35 9.09
N ASN A 105 0.65 -2.39 8.67
CA ASN A 105 -0.80 -2.59 8.53
C ASN A 105 -1.14 -3.52 7.37
N GLY A 106 -0.41 -3.42 6.25
CA GLY A 106 -0.60 -4.27 5.08
C GLY A 106 -0.48 -5.77 5.41
N PHE A 107 0.41 -6.13 6.34
CA PHE A 107 0.45 -7.50 6.87
C PHE A 107 -0.90 -7.94 7.46
N THR A 108 -1.54 -7.08 8.24
CA THR A 108 -2.83 -7.40 8.86
C THR A 108 -3.94 -7.50 7.80
N GLU A 109 -3.95 -6.58 6.85
CA GLU A 109 -4.90 -6.53 5.73
C GLU A 109 -4.76 -7.78 4.85
N MET A 110 -3.52 -8.17 4.49
CA MET A 110 -3.23 -9.31 3.64
C MET A 110 -3.52 -10.65 4.32
N THR A 111 -3.14 -10.80 5.59
CA THR A 111 -3.18 -12.11 6.27
C THR A 111 -4.40 -12.31 7.16
N GLY A 112 -5.09 -11.24 7.58
CA GLY A 112 -6.19 -11.28 8.55
C GLY A 112 -5.74 -11.46 10.00
N TYR A 113 -4.44 -11.60 10.26
CA TYR A 113 -3.92 -11.70 11.63
C TYR A 113 -3.57 -10.34 12.20
N SER A 114 -3.94 -10.08 13.45
CA SER A 114 -3.58 -8.83 14.12
C SER A 114 -2.07 -8.77 14.42
N LYS A 115 -1.52 -7.56 14.47
CA LYS A 115 -0.11 -7.31 14.87
C LYS A 115 0.22 -8.00 16.20
N LYS A 116 -0.65 -7.86 17.20
CA LYS A 116 -0.48 -8.48 18.53
C LYS A 116 -0.37 -10.00 18.46
N TYR A 117 -1.10 -10.64 17.55
CA TYR A 117 -1.05 -12.09 17.36
C TYR A 117 0.27 -12.53 16.72
N ALA A 118 0.79 -11.77 15.77
CA ALA A 118 1.99 -12.10 15.01
C ALA A 118 3.28 -11.90 15.81
N LEU A 119 3.33 -10.90 16.71
CA LEU A 119 4.52 -10.57 17.50
C LEU A 119 5.04 -11.80 18.28
N HIS A 120 6.36 -11.93 18.29
CA HIS A 120 7.13 -13.01 18.95
C HIS A 120 6.92 -14.41 18.40
N LYS A 121 6.10 -14.58 17.35
CA LYS A 121 5.96 -15.85 16.62
C LYS A 121 6.88 -15.88 15.41
N THR A 122 7.16 -17.08 14.92
CA THR A 122 7.85 -17.25 13.63
C THR A 122 6.84 -17.19 12.50
N PRO A 123 7.17 -16.68 11.29
CA PRO A 123 6.25 -16.62 10.15
C PRO A 123 5.70 -17.97 9.71
N SER A 124 6.24 -19.08 10.22
CA SER A 124 5.76 -20.43 9.93
C SER A 124 4.28 -20.68 10.27
N PHE A 125 3.67 -19.87 11.14
CA PHE A 125 2.23 -19.96 11.42
C PHE A 125 1.33 -19.60 10.22
N LEU A 126 1.90 -18.94 9.20
CA LEU A 126 1.21 -18.66 7.94
C LEU A 126 1.22 -19.87 6.98
N GLN A 127 1.98 -20.90 7.28
CA GLN A 127 2.14 -22.07 6.43
C GLN A 127 1.06 -23.12 6.73
N GLY A 128 0.69 -23.91 5.71
CA GLY A 128 -0.32 -24.95 5.84
C GLY A 128 -0.06 -26.11 4.87
N GLU A 129 -1.09 -26.90 4.58
CA GLU A 129 -0.98 -28.14 3.78
C GLU A 129 -0.43 -27.90 2.36
N ALA A 130 -0.87 -26.86 1.67
CA ALA A 130 -0.40 -26.52 0.34
C ALA A 130 1.01 -25.90 0.31
N THR A 131 1.61 -25.63 1.48
CA THR A 131 2.97 -25.10 1.57
C THR A 131 3.99 -26.22 1.30
N GLN A 132 4.61 -26.18 0.14
CA GLN A 132 5.55 -27.23 -0.26
C GLN A 132 6.79 -27.30 0.65
N GLY A 133 7.10 -28.50 1.14
CA GLY A 133 8.28 -28.75 1.98
C GLY A 133 9.60 -28.40 1.29
N GLN A 134 9.67 -28.59 -0.03
CA GLN A 134 10.85 -28.21 -0.83
C GLN A 134 11.09 -26.69 -0.79
N THR A 135 10.04 -25.88 -0.90
CA THR A 135 10.16 -24.42 -0.81
C THR A 135 10.63 -23.98 0.57
N ARG A 136 10.09 -24.58 1.64
CA ARG A 136 10.57 -24.33 3.01
C ARG A 136 12.07 -24.64 3.18
N ASN A 137 12.51 -25.76 2.65
CA ASN A 137 13.92 -26.16 2.71
C ASN A 137 14.82 -25.21 1.90
N ARG A 138 14.37 -24.74 0.73
CA ARG A 138 15.11 -23.74 -0.05
C ARG A 138 15.25 -22.41 0.70
N ILE A 139 14.17 -21.92 1.29
CA ILE A 139 14.18 -20.69 2.10
C ILE A 139 15.16 -20.85 3.26
N LYS A 140 15.09 -21.96 4.01
CA LYS A 140 16.00 -22.23 5.13
C LYS A 140 17.47 -22.19 4.71
N LYS A 141 17.83 -22.89 3.63
CA LYS A 141 19.21 -22.88 3.11
C LYS A 141 19.66 -21.50 2.64
N LYS A 142 18.77 -20.72 2.01
CA LYS A 142 19.10 -19.36 1.55
C LYS A 142 19.27 -18.39 2.72
N LEU A 143 18.51 -18.54 3.81
CA LEU A 143 18.70 -17.76 5.03
C LEU A 143 20.08 -17.96 5.65
N GLU A 144 20.62 -19.17 5.59
CA GLU A 144 21.97 -19.49 6.10
C GLU A 144 23.08 -18.76 5.33
N LEU A 145 22.81 -18.36 4.07
CA LEU A 145 23.78 -17.63 3.24
C LEU A 145 23.87 -16.13 3.56
N LEU A 146 22.95 -15.59 4.37
CA LEU A 146 22.88 -14.19 4.75
C LEU A 146 22.95 -13.24 3.53
N LYS A 147 22.31 -13.59 2.42
CA LYS A 147 22.21 -12.77 1.21
C LYS A 147 20.75 -12.51 0.89
N PRO A 148 20.42 -11.34 0.30
CA PRO A 148 19.08 -11.07 -0.15
C PRO A 148 18.61 -12.11 -1.18
N PHE A 149 17.35 -12.52 -1.06
CA PHE A 149 16.73 -13.44 -2.02
C PHE A 149 15.23 -13.26 -2.08
N THR A 150 14.65 -13.74 -3.18
CA THR A 150 13.19 -13.79 -3.39
C THR A 150 12.75 -15.24 -3.59
N GLU A 151 11.62 -15.61 -3.00
CA GLU A 151 10.97 -16.93 -3.17
C GLU A 151 9.46 -16.76 -3.16
N VAL A 152 8.79 -17.65 -3.90
CA VAL A 152 7.31 -17.72 -3.90
C VAL A 152 6.89 -18.89 -3.01
N ILE A 153 6.01 -18.59 -2.05
CA ILE A 153 5.49 -19.56 -1.10
C ILE A 153 3.97 -19.49 -1.04
N VAL A 154 3.31 -20.62 -0.80
CA VAL A 154 1.88 -20.66 -0.50
C VAL A 154 1.71 -20.51 1.01
N ASN A 155 1.04 -19.45 1.41
CA ASN A 155 0.66 -19.15 2.78
C ASN A 155 -0.86 -19.21 2.94
N TYR A 156 -1.33 -19.15 4.18
CA TYR A 156 -2.74 -19.18 4.56
C TYR A 156 -3.11 -17.95 5.37
N ARG A 157 -4.25 -17.36 5.05
CA ARG A 157 -4.87 -16.31 5.86
C ARG A 157 -5.48 -16.90 7.13
N LYS A 158 -5.90 -16.03 8.02
CA LYS A 158 -6.56 -16.43 9.27
C LYS A 158 -7.87 -17.23 9.04
N ASP A 159 -8.53 -17.01 7.93
CA ASP A 159 -9.75 -17.74 7.51
C ASP A 159 -9.44 -19.07 6.77
N ASN A 160 -8.17 -19.50 6.78
CA ASN A 160 -7.65 -20.67 6.09
C ASN A 160 -7.69 -20.60 4.56
N THR A 161 -7.90 -19.43 3.95
CA THR A 161 -7.76 -19.28 2.49
C THR A 161 -6.29 -19.28 2.08
N PRO A 162 -5.88 -20.17 1.15
CA PRO A 162 -4.51 -20.16 0.65
C PRO A 162 -4.27 -19.01 -0.32
N TYR A 163 -3.06 -18.45 -0.30
CA TYR A 163 -2.62 -17.45 -1.26
C TYR A 163 -1.14 -17.63 -1.61
N LYS A 164 -0.78 -17.29 -2.84
CA LYS A 164 0.64 -17.26 -3.25
C LYS A 164 1.22 -15.91 -2.80
N CYS A 165 2.36 -16.01 -2.12
CA CYS A 165 3.08 -14.85 -1.62
C CYS A 165 4.50 -14.89 -2.20
N GLU A 166 4.88 -13.80 -2.86
CA GLU A 166 6.27 -13.55 -3.18
C GLU A 166 6.93 -12.88 -1.96
N VAL A 167 7.93 -13.53 -1.41
CA VAL A 167 8.62 -13.05 -0.21
C VAL A 167 10.04 -12.67 -0.58
N LYS A 168 10.37 -11.40 -0.45
CA LYS A 168 11.74 -10.90 -0.55
C LYS A 168 12.32 -10.79 0.84
N ILE A 169 13.41 -11.49 1.10
CA ILE A 169 14.09 -11.52 2.40
C ILE A 169 15.43 -10.81 2.26
N ILE A 170 15.67 -9.86 3.13
CA ILE A 170 16.88 -9.02 3.15
C ILE A 170 17.48 -9.12 4.56
N PRO A 171 18.64 -9.76 4.72
CA PRO A 171 19.39 -9.76 5.99
C PRO A 171 19.90 -8.33 6.28
N LEU A 172 19.69 -7.87 7.51
CA LEU A 172 20.01 -6.52 7.97
C LEU A 172 21.16 -6.56 8.99
#